data_3f90678ab81f1218c89a179628ce76d0
#
_entry.id   3f90678ab81f1218c89a179628ce76d0
#
_cell.length_a   1.000
_cell.length_b   1.000
_cell.length_c   1.000
_cell.angle_alpha   90.00
_cell.angle_beta   90.00
_cell.angle_gamma   90.00
#
_symmetry.space_group_name_H-M   'P 1'
#
loop_
_entity.id
_entity.type
_entity.pdbx_description
1 polymer ?
#
loop_
_entity_poly.entity_id
_entity_poly.type
_entity_poly.pdbx_seq_one_letter_code
_entity_poly.pdbx_strand_id
1 'polypeptide(L)'
;MSAPAATLPGLLRLPLTVFEDERGWFVEVRRASALPKPTVQTNVSFSRRGVIRGLHYHERGQDDLFACLQGTARVVVLDRVTGATFCEDIGDENPVAIYVPGRHAHGFEALTELLFCYHVTEEYDPDDPDEHGVPWNDPRVAHLWSTQTPILSPRDAAP
;
A
#
# COMPACT_ATOMS: atom_id res chain seq x y z
N MET A 1 -7.88 -15.13 19.14
CA MET A 1 -8.51 -14.24 18.13
C MET A 1 -7.77 -12.92 18.18
N SER A 2 -7.09 -12.56 17.09
CA SER A 2 -6.57 -11.19 16.96
C SER A 2 -7.75 -10.23 16.81
N ALA A 3 -7.68 -9.08 17.50
CA ALA A 3 -8.66 -8.01 17.31
C ALA A 3 -8.76 -7.66 15.81
N PRO A 4 -9.95 -7.34 15.29
CA PRO A 4 -10.04 -6.84 13.92
C PRO A 4 -9.13 -5.64 13.79
N ALA A 5 -8.31 -5.62 12.73
CA ALA A 5 -7.46 -4.47 12.42
C ALA A 5 -8.35 -3.22 12.40
N ALA A 6 -7.91 -2.16 13.08
CA ALA A 6 -8.64 -0.91 13.10
C ALA A 6 -8.85 -0.44 11.65
N THR A 7 -10.10 -0.28 11.24
CA THR A 7 -10.43 0.21 9.91
C THR A 7 -10.42 1.72 9.92
N LEU A 8 -9.67 2.32 8.96
CA LEU A 8 -9.72 3.75 8.72
C LEU A 8 -10.90 4.12 7.81
N PRO A 9 -11.45 5.33 7.92
CA PRO A 9 -12.56 5.75 7.07
C PRO A 9 -12.24 5.60 5.58
N GLY A 10 -13.04 4.79 4.87
CA GLY A 10 -12.94 4.54 3.43
C GLY A 10 -11.87 3.52 3.02
N LEU A 11 -11.05 3.03 3.93
CA LEU A 11 -10.12 1.93 3.66
C LEU A 11 -10.90 0.62 3.52
N LEU A 12 -10.59 -0.14 2.47
CA LEU A 12 -11.19 -1.46 2.25
C LEU A 12 -10.12 -2.53 2.24
N ARG A 13 -10.40 -3.61 2.94
CA ARG A 13 -9.61 -4.84 2.92
C ARG A 13 -10.34 -5.85 2.04
N LEU A 14 -9.74 -6.20 0.92
CA LEU A 14 -10.35 -7.05 -0.12
C LEU A 14 -9.59 -8.38 -0.22
N PRO A 15 -10.10 -9.47 0.39
CA PRO A 15 -9.51 -10.79 0.23
C PRO A 15 -9.45 -11.20 -1.25
N LEU A 16 -8.31 -11.76 -1.66
CA LEU A 16 -8.09 -12.26 -3.01
C LEU A 16 -8.22 -13.79 -3.01
N THR A 17 -8.87 -14.34 -4.04
CA THR A 17 -8.93 -15.79 -4.23
C THR A 17 -7.79 -16.21 -5.15
N VAL A 18 -6.91 -17.05 -4.65
CA VAL A 18 -5.80 -17.64 -5.42
C VAL A 18 -6.26 -19.03 -5.92
N PHE A 19 -6.19 -19.25 -7.21
CA PHE A 19 -6.52 -20.52 -7.86
C PHE A 19 -5.24 -21.22 -8.25
N GLU A 20 -4.91 -22.31 -7.55
CA GLU A 20 -3.71 -23.11 -7.78
C GLU A 20 -4.03 -24.38 -8.59
N ASP A 21 -3.13 -24.72 -9.51
CA ASP A 21 -3.10 -26.00 -10.22
C ASP A 21 -1.67 -26.41 -10.56
N GLU A 22 -1.48 -27.48 -11.32
CA GLU A 22 -0.14 -27.99 -11.71
C GLU A 22 0.70 -27.00 -12.52
N ARG A 23 0.10 -25.94 -13.09
CA ARG A 23 0.80 -24.89 -13.85
C ARG A 23 1.32 -23.76 -12.96
N GLY A 24 0.84 -23.65 -11.70
CA GLY A 24 1.10 -22.55 -10.79
C GLY A 24 -0.19 -21.95 -10.23
N TRP A 25 -0.31 -20.63 -10.22
CA TRP A 25 -1.49 -19.97 -9.66
C TRP A 25 -2.00 -18.83 -10.55
N PHE A 26 -3.28 -18.54 -10.38
CA PHE A 26 -3.97 -17.40 -10.97
C PHE A 26 -4.72 -16.62 -9.87
N VAL A 27 -4.70 -15.30 -9.95
CA VAL A 27 -5.44 -14.42 -9.05
C VAL A 27 -6.02 -13.24 -9.81
N GLU A 28 -7.27 -12.90 -9.50
CA GLU A 28 -7.89 -11.66 -9.96
C GLU A 28 -7.63 -10.57 -8.92
N VAL A 29 -6.73 -9.65 -9.24
CA VAL A 29 -6.26 -8.62 -8.29
C VAL A 29 -7.24 -7.46 -8.16
N ARG A 30 -7.92 -7.12 -9.26
CA ARG A 30 -8.79 -5.95 -9.34
C ARG A 30 -10.06 -6.25 -10.13
N ARG A 31 -11.17 -5.84 -9.56
CA ARG A 31 -12.46 -5.81 -10.24
C ARG A 31 -13.07 -4.42 -10.05
N ALA A 32 -13.32 -3.68 -11.12
CA ALA A 32 -13.79 -2.30 -11.07
C ALA A 32 -15.09 -2.15 -10.26
N SER A 33 -16.00 -3.12 -10.38
CA SER A 33 -17.28 -3.12 -9.65
C SER A 33 -17.15 -3.28 -8.12
N ALA A 34 -15.98 -3.70 -7.63
CA ALA A 34 -15.71 -3.85 -6.20
C ALA A 34 -15.08 -2.60 -5.57
N LEU A 35 -14.76 -1.58 -6.37
CA LEU A 35 -14.04 -0.39 -5.91
C LEU A 35 -14.94 0.85 -5.86
N PRO A 36 -14.71 1.76 -4.89
CA PRO A 36 -15.46 3.02 -4.79
C PRO A 36 -15.28 3.94 -6.00
N LYS A 37 -14.10 3.92 -6.64
CA LYS A 37 -13.77 4.71 -7.82
C LYS A 37 -13.08 3.84 -8.88
N PRO A 38 -13.26 4.15 -10.18
CA PRO A 38 -12.53 3.47 -11.24
C PRO A 38 -11.03 3.78 -11.16
N THR A 39 -10.19 2.79 -11.44
CA THR A 39 -8.75 2.96 -11.56
C THR A 39 -8.35 3.13 -13.02
N VAL A 40 -7.40 4.01 -13.29
CA VAL A 40 -7.01 4.42 -14.64
C VAL A 40 -5.54 4.13 -14.99
N GLN A 41 -4.71 3.87 -13.99
CA GLN A 41 -3.29 3.55 -14.17
C GLN A 41 -2.89 2.40 -13.24
N THR A 42 -2.01 1.53 -13.75
CA THR A 42 -1.44 0.41 -12.99
C THR A 42 0.07 0.52 -13.00
N ASN A 43 0.67 0.43 -11.82
CA ASN A 43 2.12 0.43 -11.64
C ASN A 43 2.57 -0.84 -10.95
N VAL A 44 3.74 -1.33 -11.31
CA VAL A 44 4.38 -2.47 -10.64
C VAL A 44 5.79 -2.04 -10.22
N SER A 45 6.16 -2.35 -8.99
CA SER A 45 7.51 -2.15 -8.50
C SER A 45 8.08 -3.45 -7.94
N PHE A 46 9.37 -3.65 -8.17
CA PHE A 46 10.17 -4.63 -7.43
C PHE A 46 10.86 -3.91 -6.27
N SER A 47 10.85 -4.51 -5.10
CA SER A 47 11.55 -3.97 -3.93
C SER A 47 12.40 -5.04 -3.28
N ARG A 48 13.62 -4.68 -2.90
CA ARG A 48 14.50 -5.52 -2.10
C ARG A 48 14.02 -5.49 -0.65
N ARG A 49 14.32 -6.54 0.11
CA ARG A 49 14.04 -6.57 1.54
C ARG A 49 14.61 -5.34 2.24
N GLY A 50 13.82 -4.74 3.13
CA GLY A 50 14.19 -3.56 3.90
C GLY A 50 13.89 -2.22 3.23
N VAL A 51 13.36 -2.23 2.00
CA VAL A 51 12.87 -1.02 1.35
C VAL A 51 11.57 -0.57 1.99
N ILE A 52 11.45 0.72 2.28
CA ILE A 52 10.18 1.39 2.56
C ILE A 52 9.88 2.36 1.42
N ARG A 53 8.68 2.29 0.86
CA ARG A 53 8.14 3.26 -0.09
C ARG A 53 6.96 3.96 0.56
N GLY A 54 7.09 5.24 0.81
CA GLY A 54 6.08 6.03 1.48
C GLY A 54 6.65 6.87 2.65
N LEU A 55 5.82 7.45 3.45
CA LEU A 55 4.35 7.49 3.30
C LEU A 55 3.96 8.60 2.34
N HIS A 56 3.10 8.31 1.40
CA HIS A 56 2.60 9.28 0.43
C HIS A 56 1.13 9.57 0.68
N TYR A 57 0.67 10.77 0.31
CA TYR A 57 -0.75 11.11 0.29
C TYR A 57 -1.07 12.07 -0.85
N HIS A 58 -2.34 12.14 -1.19
CA HIS A 58 -2.85 12.91 -2.30
C HIS A 58 -3.97 13.84 -1.83
N GLU A 59 -4.02 15.04 -2.36
CA GLU A 59 -4.98 16.06 -1.94
C GLU A 59 -6.11 16.30 -2.94
N ARG A 60 -5.90 15.86 -4.21
CA ARG A 60 -6.84 16.09 -5.31
C ARG A 60 -7.72 14.89 -5.66
N GLY A 61 -7.82 13.92 -4.75
CA GLY A 61 -8.81 12.84 -4.84
C GLY A 61 -8.30 11.52 -5.42
N GLN A 62 -7.00 11.36 -5.66
CA GLN A 62 -6.45 10.06 -6.02
C GLN A 62 -6.62 9.09 -4.86
N ASP A 63 -7.07 7.85 -5.17
CA ASP A 63 -7.07 6.71 -4.28
C ASP A 63 -6.22 5.60 -4.90
N ASP A 64 -5.68 4.72 -4.06
CA ASP A 64 -4.78 3.64 -4.46
C ASP A 64 -5.34 2.27 -4.06
N LEU A 65 -5.19 1.27 -4.93
CA LEU A 65 -5.41 -0.14 -4.61
C LEU A 65 -4.07 -0.86 -4.57
N PHE A 66 -3.68 -1.37 -3.42
CA PHE A 66 -2.43 -2.06 -3.18
C PHE A 66 -2.59 -3.57 -3.23
N ALA A 67 -1.69 -4.27 -3.92
CA ALA A 67 -1.56 -5.72 -3.88
C ALA A 67 -0.09 -6.13 -3.94
N CYS A 68 0.31 -7.08 -3.10
CA CYS A 68 1.62 -7.72 -3.18
C CYS A 68 1.48 -9.00 -4.00
N LEU A 69 2.08 -9.00 -5.20
CA LEU A 69 1.93 -10.12 -6.15
C LEU A 69 2.86 -11.29 -5.86
N GLN A 70 3.98 -11.02 -5.20
CA GLN A 70 4.96 -12.02 -4.77
C GLN A 70 5.74 -11.48 -3.59
N GLY A 71 6.02 -12.34 -2.61
CA GLY A 71 6.69 -11.95 -1.37
C GLY A 71 5.70 -11.42 -0.33
N THR A 72 6.20 -10.63 0.62
CA THR A 72 5.41 -10.08 1.73
C THR A 72 5.70 -8.60 1.93
N ALA A 73 4.65 -7.80 1.89
CA ALA A 73 4.70 -6.36 2.16
C ALA A 73 3.95 -6.04 3.45
N ARG A 74 4.54 -5.21 4.31
CA ARG A 74 3.83 -4.59 5.43
C ARG A 74 3.25 -3.27 4.97
N VAL A 75 1.95 -3.21 4.81
CA VAL A 75 1.23 -1.99 4.46
C VAL A 75 0.94 -1.18 5.71
N VAL A 76 1.31 0.09 5.70
CA VAL A 76 1.03 1.04 6.78
C VAL A 76 0.25 2.21 6.22
N VAL A 77 -0.83 2.56 6.90
CA VAL A 77 -1.68 3.71 6.55
C VAL A 77 -1.91 4.56 7.80
N LEU A 78 -1.81 5.86 7.64
CA LEU A 78 -2.02 6.87 8.68
C LEU A 78 -3.15 7.79 8.29
N ASP A 79 -4.21 7.84 9.10
CA ASP A 79 -5.16 8.93 9.04
C ASP A 79 -4.49 10.20 9.58
N ARG A 80 -4.16 11.14 8.70
CA ARG A 80 -3.44 12.37 9.05
C ARG A 80 -4.22 13.30 9.96
N VAL A 81 -5.55 13.17 9.99
CA VAL A 81 -6.44 14.01 10.80
C VAL A 81 -6.54 13.48 12.23
N THR A 82 -6.80 12.19 12.38
CA THR A 82 -7.06 11.56 13.69
C THR A 82 -5.82 10.95 14.33
N GLY A 83 -4.78 10.66 13.53
CA GLY A 83 -3.61 9.89 13.96
C GLY A 83 -3.85 8.39 14.07
N ALA A 84 -5.03 7.90 13.72
CA ALA A 84 -5.32 6.47 13.68
C ALA A 84 -4.51 5.79 12.58
N THR A 85 -4.11 4.55 12.81
CA THR A 85 -3.26 3.79 11.89
C THR A 85 -3.86 2.45 11.53
N PHE A 86 -3.50 1.97 10.33
CA PHE A 86 -3.75 0.61 9.86
C PHE A 86 -2.40 -0.02 9.53
N CYS A 87 -2.22 -1.29 9.88
CA CYS A 87 -1.03 -2.06 9.55
C CYS A 87 -1.41 -3.51 9.28
N GLU A 88 -1.02 -4.04 8.11
CA GLU A 88 -1.26 -5.43 7.74
C GLU A 88 -0.15 -5.95 6.83
N ASP A 89 0.29 -7.18 7.07
CA ASP A 89 1.22 -7.88 6.20
C ASP A 89 0.41 -8.61 5.13
N ILE A 90 0.63 -8.28 3.85
CA ILE A 90 -0.06 -8.84 2.70
C ILE A 90 0.92 -9.51 1.74
N GLY A 91 0.47 -10.47 0.99
CA GLY A 91 1.29 -11.19 -0.01
C GLY A 91 1.00 -12.68 -0.03
N ASP A 92 2.06 -13.49 -0.20
CA ASP A 92 1.95 -14.93 -0.45
C ASP A 92 1.13 -15.67 0.63
N GLU A 93 1.33 -15.36 1.91
CA GLU A 93 0.64 -16.00 3.03
C GLU A 93 -0.70 -15.34 3.41
N ASN A 94 -0.93 -14.13 2.92
CA ASN A 94 -2.14 -13.36 3.16
C ASN A 94 -2.54 -12.58 1.89
N PRO A 95 -3.17 -13.26 0.92
CA PRO A 95 -3.54 -12.66 -0.35
C PRO A 95 -4.73 -11.69 -0.19
N VAL A 96 -4.40 -10.45 0.08
CA VAL A 96 -5.35 -9.35 0.31
C VAL A 96 -4.91 -8.15 -0.49
N ALA A 97 -5.86 -7.45 -1.11
CA ALA A 97 -5.66 -6.11 -1.64
C ALA A 97 -6.22 -5.07 -0.67
N ILE A 98 -5.55 -3.93 -0.57
CA ILE A 98 -5.95 -2.83 0.31
C ILE A 98 -6.29 -1.61 -0.55
N TYR A 99 -7.54 -1.16 -0.48
CA TYR A 99 -7.96 0.10 -1.09
C TYR A 99 -7.78 1.23 -0.06
N VAL A 100 -7.00 2.23 -0.44
CA VAL A 100 -6.63 3.33 0.45
C VAL A 100 -7.13 4.65 -0.15
N PRO A 101 -8.02 5.39 0.54
CA PRO A 101 -8.28 6.78 0.18
C PRO A 101 -6.99 7.59 0.25
N GLY A 102 -6.67 8.29 -0.83
CA GLY A 102 -5.37 8.98 -0.96
C GLY A 102 -5.12 10.10 0.05
N ARG A 103 -6.16 10.59 0.73
CA ARG A 103 -6.02 11.55 1.84
C ARG A 103 -5.29 10.97 3.06
N HIS A 104 -5.32 9.65 3.23
CA HIS A 104 -4.51 8.96 4.25
C HIS A 104 -3.10 8.79 3.73
N ALA A 105 -2.10 9.04 4.57
CA ALA A 105 -0.72 8.74 4.23
C ALA A 105 -0.50 7.22 4.23
N HIS A 106 0.09 6.69 3.16
CA HIS A 106 0.20 5.26 2.93
C HIS A 106 1.53 4.88 2.32
N GLY A 107 1.93 3.64 2.59
CA GLY A 107 3.15 3.07 2.07
C GLY A 107 3.32 1.62 2.50
N PHE A 108 4.46 1.05 2.16
CA PHE A 108 4.77 -0.32 2.56
C PHE A 108 6.27 -0.52 2.83
N GLU A 109 6.54 -1.52 3.66
CA GLU A 109 7.88 -2.09 3.86
C GLU A 109 7.96 -3.44 3.16
N ALA A 110 9.05 -3.67 2.45
CA ALA A 110 9.35 -4.98 1.88
C ALA A 110 9.95 -5.89 2.98
N LEU A 111 9.14 -6.81 3.50
CA LEU A 111 9.61 -7.79 4.49
C LEU A 111 10.43 -8.89 3.85
N THR A 112 10.24 -9.13 2.57
CA THR A 112 11.03 -9.97 1.67
C THR A 112 11.34 -9.19 0.39
N GLU A 113 12.13 -9.74 -0.54
CA GLU A 113 12.05 -9.28 -1.93
C GLU A 113 10.62 -9.50 -2.42
N LEU A 114 10.06 -8.53 -3.13
CA LEU A 114 8.65 -8.57 -3.53
C LEU A 114 8.38 -7.84 -4.85
N LEU A 115 7.29 -8.27 -5.49
CA LEU A 115 6.60 -7.54 -6.54
C LEU A 115 5.35 -6.91 -5.96
N PHE A 116 5.23 -5.60 -6.10
CA PHE A 116 4.11 -4.83 -5.60
C PHE A 116 3.37 -4.18 -6.77
N CYS A 117 2.05 -4.33 -6.77
CA CYS A 117 1.18 -3.73 -7.77
C CYS A 117 0.26 -2.73 -7.11
N TYR A 118 0.13 -1.56 -7.71
CA TYR A 118 -0.87 -0.60 -7.26
C TYR A 118 -1.60 0.03 -8.45
N HIS A 119 -2.90 0.12 -8.31
CA HIS A 119 -3.80 0.75 -9.26
C HIS A 119 -4.26 2.07 -8.68
N VAL A 120 -4.19 3.13 -9.47
CA VAL A 120 -4.53 4.48 -9.04
C VAL A 120 -5.71 5.04 -9.81
N THR A 121 -6.48 5.88 -9.16
CA THR A 121 -7.72 6.45 -9.73
C THR A 121 -7.49 7.71 -10.56
N GLU A 122 -6.26 8.23 -10.56
CA GLU A 122 -5.83 9.37 -11.37
C GLU A 122 -4.54 9.02 -12.10
N GLU A 123 -4.36 9.46 -13.34
CA GLU A 123 -3.10 9.32 -14.03
C GLU A 123 -2.04 10.23 -13.42
N TYR A 124 -0.80 9.74 -13.33
CA TYR A 124 0.32 10.53 -12.84
C TYR A 124 0.71 11.60 -13.87
N ASP A 125 0.73 12.86 -13.43
CA ASP A 125 1.22 13.98 -14.22
C ASP A 125 2.58 14.43 -13.66
N PRO A 126 3.69 14.21 -14.38
CA PRO A 126 5.01 14.62 -13.92
C PRO A 126 5.21 16.14 -13.86
N ASP A 127 4.40 16.90 -14.60
CA ASP A 127 4.48 18.37 -14.62
C ASP A 127 3.68 19.02 -13.48
N ASP A 128 2.71 18.30 -12.92
CA ASP A 128 1.89 18.75 -11.79
C ASP A 128 1.53 17.58 -10.87
N PRO A 129 2.50 16.96 -10.19
CA PRO A 129 2.26 15.79 -9.37
C PRO A 129 1.48 16.14 -8.10
N ASP A 130 0.42 15.37 -7.84
CA ASP A 130 -0.31 15.41 -6.57
C ASP A 130 0.28 14.38 -5.61
N GLU A 131 1.53 14.56 -5.26
CA GLU A 131 2.25 13.67 -4.34
C GLU A 131 2.87 14.46 -3.20
N HIS A 132 2.47 14.10 -1.98
CA HIS A 132 2.94 14.67 -0.73
C HIS A 132 3.46 13.55 0.16
N GLY A 133 4.27 13.86 1.16
CA GLY A 133 4.90 12.86 2.00
C GLY A 133 4.76 13.14 3.49
N VAL A 134 4.72 12.05 4.25
CA VAL A 134 4.92 12.03 5.70
C VAL A 134 6.18 11.18 5.95
N PRO A 135 7.11 11.62 6.82
CA PRO A 135 8.31 10.84 7.12
C PRO A 135 7.96 9.43 7.61
N TRP A 136 8.70 8.42 7.12
CA TRP A 136 8.52 7.03 7.57
C TRP A 136 8.68 6.90 9.10
N ASN A 137 9.54 7.71 9.70
CA ASN A 137 9.83 7.72 11.13
C ASN A 137 8.98 8.72 11.92
N ASP A 138 7.89 9.21 11.34
CA ASP A 138 6.90 9.99 12.10
C ASP A 138 6.49 9.20 13.34
N PRO A 139 6.46 9.82 14.54
CA PRO A 139 6.18 9.12 15.80
C PRO A 139 4.88 8.29 15.81
N ARG A 140 3.92 8.66 14.97
CA ARG A 140 2.63 7.95 14.88
C ARG A 140 2.75 6.59 14.20
N VAL A 141 3.76 6.38 13.35
CA VAL A 141 3.92 5.17 12.54
C VAL A 141 5.26 4.46 12.70
N ALA A 142 6.27 5.13 13.26
CA ALA A 142 7.63 4.60 13.36
C ALA A 142 7.71 3.22 14.02
N HIS A 143 6.85 2.94 14.98
CA HIS A 143 6.79 1.67 15.72
C HIS A 143 6.16 0.52 14.93
N LEU A 144 5.54 0.81 13.79
CA LEU A 144 4.86 -0.20 12.95
C LEU A 144 5.82 -0.92 12.00
N TRP A 145 6.94 -0.28 11.65
CA TRP A 145 7.94 -0.87 10.77
C TRP A 145 8.79 -1.92 11.48
N SER A 146 9.21 -2.95 10.76
CA SER A 146 10.12 -3.97 11.31
C SER A 146 11.57 -3.51 11.27
N THR A 147 11.93 -2.64 10.35
CA THR A 147 13.30 -2.09 10.21
C THR A 147 13.43 -0.71 10.85
N GLN A 148 14.63 -0.44 11.42
CA GLN A 148 15.02 0.89 11.89
C GLN A 148 16.01 1.57 10.94
N THR A 149 16.42 0.86 9.87
CA THR A 149 17.40 1.32 8.88
C THR A 149 16.90 1.02 7.47
N PRO A 150 15.76 1.63 7.05
CA PRO A 150 15.16 1.32 5.76
C PRO A 150 16.02 1.81 4.60
N ILE A 151 15.88 1.13 3.47
CA ILE A 151 16.39 1.60 2.18
C ILE A 151 15.30 2.53 1.60
N LEU A 152 15.64 3.78 1.38
CA LEU A 152 14.73 4.83 0.95
C LEU A 152 15.17 5.47 -0.36
N SER A 153 14.21 5.96 -1.15
CA SER A 153 14.50 6.93 -2.20
C SER A 153 14.91 8.28 -1.59
N PRO A 154 15.60 9.16 -2.36
CA PRO A 154 15.89 10.52 -1.87
C PRO A 154 14.63 11.29 -1.46
N ARG A 155 13.52 11.11 -2.18
CA ARG A 155 12.24 11.74 -1.84
C ARG A 155 11.69 11.24 -0.51
N ASP A 156 11.70 9.94 -0.28
CA ASP A 156 11.16 9.33 0.95
C ASP A 156 12.07 9.57 2.16
N ALA A 157 13.34 9.85 1.93
CA ALA A 157 14.28 10.22 2.98
C ALA A 157 14.09 11.68 3.48
N ALA A 158 13.50 12.55 2.65
CA ALA A 158 13.28 13.98 2.94
C ALA A 158 11.96 14.46 2.32
N PRO A 159 10.82 13.93 2.80
CA PRO A 159 9.50 14.26 2.27
C PRO A 159 9.03 15.68 2.60
#